data_c6b00c070623572cc6d3350023e17282
#
_entry.id   c6b00c070623572cc6d3350023e17282
#
_cell.length_a   1.000
_cell.length_b   1.000
_cell.length_c   1.000
_cell.angle_alpha   90.00
_cell.angle_beta   90.00
_cell.angle_gamma   90.00
#
_symmetry.space_group_name_H-M   'P 1'
#
loop_
_entity.id
_entity.type
_entity.pdbx_description
1 polymer ?
#
loop_
_entity_poly.entity_id
_entity_poly.type
_entity_poly.pdbx_seq_one_letter_code
_entity_poly.pdbx_strand_id
1 'polypeptide(L)'
;METENTLTLTDNGFSWRRVGEVARFYYPIIRWQMIAYTLTSLFIALMSLMPFGQVAQFGLFSLFWTALPLIFEVAPCIFARGGDTRIVERMIPARGTEKFTFMFLYLFVAVPIMVFALPELALRLYMRIPSIQTPEMVGLLQLRFDRIPTFVNLMNVSGTLAAAVTCLFVVYNSRTNRILKSVVAVFATQFAVAFLGAIWGISFALRKGFQDGMAGCPASDGNKITEMVYDLMGTSPYLIAITVLTIAYCLMMLWLSYRAITRRNL
;
A
#
# COMPACT_ATOMS: atom_id res chain seq x y z
N MET A 1 38.99 -31.89 -13.94
CA MET A 1 39.52 -31.06 -12.85
C MET A 1 38.51 -29.98 -12.62
N GLU A 2 37.43 -30.35 -11.92
CA GLU A 2 36.36 -29.43 -11.52
C GLU A 2 36.88 -28.69 -10.29
N THR A 3 37.11 -27.40 -10.43
CA THR A 3 37.36 -26.51 -9.31
C THR A 3 36.06 -26.40 -8.51
N GLU A 4 35.96 -27.17 -7.44
CA GLU A 4 34.99 -26.96 -6.36
C GLU A 4 35.13 -25.50 -5.92
N ASN A 5 34.18 -24.67 -6.40
CA ASN A 5 33.94 -23.34 -5.83
C ASN A 5 33.33 -23.54 -4.45
N THR A 6 34.15 -23.92 -3.49
CA THR A 6 33.81 -23.78 -2.07
C THR A 6 33.58 -22.30 -1.83
N LEU A 7 32.30 -21.91 -1.77
CA LEU A 7 31.85 -20.60 -1.33
C LEU A 7 32.36 -20.38 0.11
N THR A 8 33.58 -19.91 0.22
CA THR A 8 34.14 -19.50 1.51
C THR A 8 33.32 -18.29 1.98
N LEU A 9 32.63 -18.46 3.09
CA LEU A 9 31.87 -17.43 3.82
C LEU A 9 32.73 -16.23 4.31
N THR A 10 33.93 -16.08 3.80
CA THR A 10 34.91 -15.07 4.18
C THR A 10 34.68 -13.70 3.53
N ASP A 11 33.78 -13.62 2.54
CA ASP A 11 33.45 -12.32 1.95
C ASP A 11 32.46 -11.58 2.83
N ASN A 12 32.99 -10.69 3.68
CA ASN A 12 32.24 -9.93 4.69
C ASN A 12 31.36 -8.82 4.09
N GLY A 13 31.27 -8.68 2.76
CA GLY A 13 30.50 -7.67 2.05
C GLY A 13 29.06 -8.09 1.72
N PHE A 14 28.22 -7.09 1.43
CA PHE A 14 26.90 -7.25 0.81
C PHE A 14 27.07 -7.76 -0.64
N SER A 15 26.25 -8.71 -1.09
CA SER A 15 26.33 -9.25 -2.44
C SER A 15 24.96 -9.35 -3.11
N TRP A 16 24.82 -8.71 -4.26
CA TRP A 16 23.63 -8.83 -5.11
C TRP A 16 23.38 -10.24 -5.62
N ARG A 17 24.45 -11.03 -5.80
CA ARG A 17 24.34 -12.44 -6.18
C ARG A 17 23.57 -13.22 -5.10
N ARG A 18 23.88 -13.02 -3.83
CA ARG A 18 23.17 -13.67 -2.71
C ARG A 18 21.72 -13.19 -2.58
N VAL A 19 21.44 -11.90 -2.90
CA VAL A 19 20.06 -11.41 -3.02
C VAL A 19 19.30 -12.16 -4.12
N GLY A 20 19.94 -12.43 -5.26
CA GLY A 20 19.38 -13.25 -6.34
C GLY A 20 19.12 -14.70 -5.93
N GLU A 21 19.97 -15.30 -5.12
CA GLU A 21 19.78 -16.65 -4.57
C GLU A 21 18.58 -16.68 -3.60
N VAL A 22 18.43 -15.67 -2.76
CA VAL A 22 17.24 -15.49 -1.91
C VAL A 22 15.98 -15.37 -2.77
N ALA A 23 16.02 -14.56 -3.83
CA ALA A 23 14.90 -14.40 -4.76
C ALA A 23 14.53 -15.74 -5.42
N ARG A 24 15.52 -16.51 -5.85
CA ARG A 24 15.32 -17.83 -6.46
C ARG A 24 14.67 -18.82 -5.49
N PHE A 25 15.07 -18.77 -4.23
CA PHE A 25 14.47 -19.58 -3.16
C PHE A 25 13.00 -19.23 -2.92
N TYR A 26 12.67 -17.96 -2.85
CA TYR A 26 11.29 -17.52 -2.60
C TYR A 26 10.41 -17.57 -3.85
N TYR A 27 10.97 -17.62 -5.06
CA TYR A 27 10.22 -17.57 -6.32
C TYR A 27 9.06 -18.58 -6.41
N PRO A 28 9.20 -19.87 -6.04
CA PRO A 28 8.08 -20.83 -6.10
C PRO A 28 6.89 -20.43 -5.22
N ILE A 29 7.17 -19.67 -4.16
CA ILE A 29 6.17 -19.21 -3.20
C ILE A 29 5.50 -17.94 -3.72
N ILE A 30 6.32 -16.99 -4.19
CA ILE A 30 5.91 -15.65 -4.59
C ILE A 30 5.19 -15.67 -5.93
N ARG A 31 5.56 -16.55 -6.87
CA ARG A 31 4.96 -16.59 -8.21
C ARG A 31 3.45 -16.65 -8.21
N TRP A 32 2.86 -17.47 -7.33
CA TRP A 32 1.41 -17.58 -7.21
C TRP A 32 0.76 -16.33 -6.66
N GLN A 33 1.41 -15.67 -5.71
CA GLN A 33 0.98 -14.38 -5.19
C GLN A 33 1.06 -13.30 -6.28
N MET A 34 2.15 -13.26 -7.04
CA MET A 34 2.31 -12.33 -8.16
C MET A 34 1.19 -12.50 -9.20
N ILE A 35 0.92 -13.74 -9.60
CA ILE A 35 -0.16 -14.06 -10.55
C ILE A 35 -1.52 -13.65 -9.96
N ALA A 36 -1.80 -14.02 -8.71
CA ALA A 36 -3.05 -13.68 -8.04
C ALA A 36 -3.26 -12.16 -7.95
N TYR A 37 -2.24 -11.41 -7.54
CA TYR A 37 -2.32 -9.95 -7.42
C TYR A 37 -2.52 -9.28 -8.78
N THR A 38 -1.77 -9.71 -9.81
CA THR A 38 -1.93 -9.19 -11.17
C THR A 38 -3.32 -9.47 -11.72
N LEU A 39 -3.80 -10.70 -11.60
CA LEU A 39 -5.13 -11.07 -12.09
C LEU A 39 -6.23 -10.35 -11.32
N THR A 40 -6.14 -10.28 -9.99
CA THR A 40 -7.13 -9.59 -9.16
C THR A 40 -7.15 -8.11 -9.49
N SER A 41 -6.00 -7.45 -9.58
CA SER A 41 -5.93 -6.01 -9.86
C SER A 41 -6.44 -5.66 -11.26
N LEU A 42 -6.14 -6.48 -12.28
CA LEU A 42 -6.67 -6.30 -13.63
C LEU A 42 -8.17 -6.60 -13.70
N PHE A 43 -8.62 -7.67 -13.04
CA PHE A 43 -10.06 -7.98 -12.95
C PHE A 43 -10.83 -6.82 -12.33
N ILE A 44 -10.31 -6.27 -11.29
CA ILE A 44 -10.81 -5.08 -10.60
C ILE A 44 -10.89 -3.89 -11.56
N ALA A 45 -9.81 -3.58 -12.28
CA ALA A 45 -9.82 -2.49 -13.25
C ALA A 45 -10.88 -2.73 -14.35
N LEU A 46 -10.97 -3.94 -14.89
CA LEU A 46 -11.96 -4.29 -15.92
C LEU A 46 -13.39 -4.19 -15.40
N MET A 47 -13.67 -4.69 -14.20
CA MET A 47 -15.00 -4.58 -13.58
C MET A 47 -15.42 -3.12 -13.34
N SER A 48 -14.48 -2.25 -12.99
CA SER A 48 -14.77 -0.82 -12.84
C SER A 48 -15.13 -0.13 -14.17
N LEU A 49 -14.79 -0.72 -15.31
CA LEU A 49 -15.08 -0.20 -16.65
C LEU A 49 -16.41 -0.75 -17.23
N MET A 50 -17.05 -1.73 -16.57
CA MET A 50 -18.31 -2.27 -17.04
C MET A 50 -19.44 -1.23 -16.91
N PRO A 51 -20.35 -1.11 -17.90
CA PRO A 51 -21.46 -0.16 -17.87
C PRO A 51 -22.59 -0.65 -16.91
N PHE A 52 -22.35 -0.58 -15.63
CA PHE A 52 -23.39 -0.72 -14.61
C PHE A 52 -24.06 0.64 -14.40
N GLY A 53 -25.32 0.69 -13.97
CA GLY A 53 -25.99 1.97 -13.69
C GLY A 53 -25.17 2.86 -12.72
N GLN A 54 -25.29 4.18 -12.83
CA GLN A 54 -24.40 5.19 -12.20
C GLN A 54 -24.09 4.91 -10.72
N VAL A 55 -25.09 4.55 -9.92
CA VAL A 55 -24.92 4.27 -8.48
C VAL A 55 -24.09 3.01 -8.23
N ALA A 56 -24.33 1.94 -8.99
CA ALA A 56 -23.60 0.69 -8.89
C ALA A 56 -22.15 0.86 -9.37
N GLN A 57 -21.94 1.64 -10.43
CA GLN A 57 -20.62 1.94 -10.98
C GLN A 57 -19.76 2.76 -10.02
N PHE A 58 -20.33 3.79 -9.37
CA PHE A 58 -19.66 4.56 -8.33
C PHE A 58 -19.30 3.69 -7.12
N GLY A 59 -20.22 2.84 -6.68
CA GLY A 59 -20.01 1.90 -5.59
C GLY A 59 -18.89 0.90 -5.88
N LEU A 60 -18.91 0.28 -7.06
CA LEU A 60 -17.85 -0.62 -7.50
C LEU A 60 -16.51 0.09 -7.61
N PHE A 61 -16.46 1.27 -8.23
CA PHE A 61 -15.26 2.06 -8.36
C PHE A 61 -14.64 2.39 -6.99
N SER A 62 -15.44 2.83 -6.02
CA SER A 62 -14.96 3.12 -4.66
C SER A 62 -14.48 1.87 -3.93
N LEU A 63 -15.19 0.74 -4.07
CA LEU A 63 -14.80 -0.56 -3.49
C LEU A 63 -13.43 -1.01 -4.01
N PHE A 64 -13.15 -0.78 -5.26
CA PHE A 64 -11.89 -1.12 -5.89
C PHE A 64 -10.70 -0.37 -5.32
N TRP A 65 -10.87 0.93 -5.18
CA TRP A 65 -9.82 1.78 -4.69
C TRP A 65 -9.52 1.59 -3.20
N THR A 66 -10.46 1.00 -2.46
CA THR A 66 -10.23 0.55 -1.08
C THR A 66 -9.65 -0.86 -1.00
N ALA A 67 -9.97 -1.73 -1.94
CA ALA A 67 -9.48 -3.11 -1.96
C ALA A 67 -8.00 -3.23 -2.35
N LEU A 68 -7.53 -2.42 -3.34
CA LEU A 68 -6.13 -2.47 -3.78
C LEU A 68 -5.12 -2.14 -2.67
N PRO A 69 -5.30 -1.07 -1.86
CA PRO A 69 -4.46 -0.85 -0.68
C PRO A 69 -4.42 -2.03 0.27
N LEU A 70 -5.58 -2.64 0.60
CA LEU A 70 -5.65 -3.80 1.50
C LEU A 70 -4.85 -5.00 0.98
N ILE A 71 -4.89 -5.28 -0.33
CA ILE A 71 -4.09 -6.33 -0.95
C ILE A 71 -2.59 -6.08 -0.73
N PHE A 72 -2.14 -4.83 -0.92
CA PHE A 72 -0.76 -4.44 -0.70
C PHE A 72 -0.36 -4.54 0.79
N GLU A 73 -1.21 -4.08 1.69
CA GLU A 73 -0.97 -4.04 3.14
C GLU A 73 -0.80 -5.44 3.75
N VAL A 74 -1.54 -6.44 3.24
CA VAL A 74 -1.44 -7.82 3.70
C VAL A 74 -0.39 -8.64 2.94
N ALA A 75 0.24 -8.09 1.90
CA ALA A 75 1.25 -8.78 1.11
C ALA A 75 2.40 -9.37 1.95
N PRO A 76 2.90 -8.72 3.04
CA PRO A 76 3.93 -9.29 3.89
C PRO A 76 3.54 -10.61 4.57
N CYS A 77 2.24 -10.93 4.68
CA CYS A 77 1.78 -12.19 5.28
C CYS A 77 2.30 -13.44 4.56
N ILE A 78 2.75 -13.33 3.30
CA ILE A 78 3.36 -14.45 2.57
C ILE A 78 4.61 -14.98 3.27
N PHE A 79 5.32 -14.10 3.98
CA PHE A 79 6.50 -14.44 4.77
C PHE A 79 6.15 -15.01 6.17
N ALA A 80 4.85 -15.08 6.52
CA ALA A 80 4.39 -15.59 7.81
C ALA A 80 4.37 -17.12 7.91
N ARG A 81 4.82 -17.85 6.88
CA ARG A 81 4.74 -19.32 6.81
C ARG A 81 5.40 -20.02 7.99
N GLY A 82 4.82 -21.19 8.36
CA GLY A 82 5.11 -21.91 9.61
C GLY A 82 6.45 -22.63 9.68
N GLY A 83 6.69 -23.27 10.82
CA GLY A 83 7.87 -24.02 11.33
C GLY A 83 8.95 -24.49 10.37
N ASP A 84 8.60 -25.33 9.39
CA ASP A 84 9.57 -25.95 8.50
C ASP A 84 10.26 -24.99 7.54
N THR A 85 9.55 -23.98 7.04
CA THR A 85 10.14 -22.96 6.19
C THR A 85 11.16 -22.09 6.91
N ARG A 86 11.09 -21.97 8.24
CA ARG A 86 12.10 -21.24 9.04
C ARG A 86 13.43 -21.96 9.10
N ILE A 87 13.43 -23.29 9.18
CA ILE A 87 14.65 -24.10 9.19
C ILE A 87 15.34 -23.92 7.85
N VAL A 88 14.58 -24.05 6.77
CA VAL A 88 15.09 -23.87 5.42
C VAL A 88 15.54 -22.42 5.16
N GLU A 89 14.82 -21.42 5.68
CA GLU A 89 15.19 -20.00 5.59
C GLU A 89 16.54 -19.70 6.28
N ARG A 90 16.87 -20.42 7.37
CA ARG A 90 18.17 -20.35 8.03
C ARG A 90 19.28 -21.03 7.22
N MET A 91 18.94 -22.03 6.43
CA MET A 91 19.90 -22.73 5.57
C MET A 91 20.32 -21.94 4.33
N ILE A 92 19.60 -20.85 3.97
CA ILE A 92 20.01 -20.00 2.85
C ILE A 92 21.27 -19.26 3.27
N PRO A 93 22.39 -19.39 2.52
CA PRO A 93 23.66 -18.73 2.83
C PRO A 93 23.63 -17.24 2.47
N ALA A 94 22.68 -16.51 3.04
CA ALA A 94 22.49 -15.08 2.83
C ALA A 94 22.35 -14.38 4.18
N ARG A 95 22.93 -13.20 4.27
CA ARG A 95 22.87 -12.35 5.47
C ARG A 95 21.49 -11.76 5.66
N GLY A 96 21.17 -11.36 6.87
CA GLY A 96 19.91 -10.68 7.20
C GLY A 96 19.69 -9.42 6.37
N THR A 97 20.77 -8.69 6.02
CA THR A 97 20.70 -7.51 5.12
C THR A 97 20.26 -7.87 3.72
N GLU A 98 20.73 -8.96 3.15
CA GLU A 98 20.41 -9.40 1.79
C GLU A 98 18.98 -9.93 1.73
N LYS A 99 18.55 -10.69 2.76
CA LYS A 99 17.16 -11.13 2.91
C LYS A 99 16.21 -9.94 3.05
N PHE A 100 16.55 -8.95 3.87
CA PHE A 100 15.76 -7.73 4.01
C PHE A 100 15.69 -6.95 2.70
N THR A 101 16.81 -6.80 1.98
CA THR A 101 16.83 -6.12 0.68
C THR A 101 15.92 -6.79 -0.33
N PHE A 102 15.95 -8.12 -0.41
CA PHE A 102 15.02 -8.86 -1.27
C PHE A 102 13.56 -8.61 -0.90
N MET A 103 13.21 -8.72 0.39
CA MET A 103 11.85 -8.49 0.87
C MET A 103 11.40 -7.06 0.61
N PHE A 104 12.28 -6.09 0.84
CA PHE A 104 12.02 -4.69 0.55
C PHE A 104 11.72 -4.46 -0.94
N LEU A 105 12.57 -4.97 -1.84
CA LEU A 105 12.35 -4.85 -3.28
C LEU A 105 11.07 -5.54 -3.72
N TYR A 106 10.79 -6.72 -3.19
CA TYR A 106 9.55 -7.41 -3.51
C TYR A 106 8.32 -6.63 -3.05
N LEU A 107 8.26 -6.25 -1.77
CA LEU A 107 7.08 -5.60 -1.19
C LEU A 107 6.89 -4.16 -1.65
N PHE A 108 7.95 -3.38 -1.78
CA PHE A 108 7.85 -1.93 -2.06
C PHE A 108 8.13 -1.55 -3.52
N VAL A 109 8.54 -2.50 -4.36
CA VAL A 109 8.71 -2.27 -5.80
C VAL A 109 7.81 -3.19 -6.60
N ALA A 110 7.97 -4.52 -6.46
CA ALA A 110 7.25 -5.46 -7.31
C ALA A 110 5.73 -5.49 -7.02
N VAL A 111 5.33 -5.57 -5.76
CA VAL A 111 3.90 -5.60 -5.40
C VAL A 111 3.17 -4.31 -5.78
N PRO A 112 3.67 -3.09 -5.52
CA PRO A 112 3.03 -1.86 -6.00
C PRO A 112 2.89 -1.77 -7.52
N ILE A 113 3.87 -2.25 -8.27
CA ILE A 113 3.77 -2.29 -9.74
C ILE A 113 2.57 -3.17 -10.16
N MET A 114 2.41 -4.34 -9.56
CA MET A 114 1.31 -5.25 -9.90
C MET A 114 -0.05 -4.75 -9.41
N VAL A 115 -0.11 -4.20 -8.20
CA VAL A 115 -1.37 -3.84 -7.54
C VAL A 115 -1.87 -2.46 -7.99
N PHE A 116 -0.97 -1.50 -8.22
CA PHE A 116 -1.37 -0.11 -8.54
C PHE A 116 -1.02 0.31 -9.96
N ALA A 117 0.22 0.05 -10.42
CA ALA A 117 0.67 0.57 -11.71
C ALA A 117 -0.04 -0.10 -12.89
N LEU A 118 -0.27 -1.41 -12.84
CA LEU A 118 -0.96 -2.13 -13.92
C LEU A 118 -2.42 -1.73 -14.07
N PRO A 119 -3.26 -1.66 -13.02
CA PRO A 119 -4.62 -1.15 -13.11
C PRO A 119 -4.68 0.30 -13.58
N GLU A 120 -3.81 1.15 -13.06
CA GLU A 120 -3.71 2.55 -13.47
C GLU A 120 -3.38 2.69 -14.96
N LEU A 121 -2.44 1.89 -15.46
CA LEU A 121 -2.10 1.85 -16.88
C LEU A 121 -3.31 1.38 -17.71
N ALA A 122 -4.03 0.36 -17.26
CA ALA A 122 -5.23 -0.14 -17.95
C ALA A 122 -6.32 0.95 -18.04
N LEU A 123 -6.56 1.70 -16.96
CA LEU A 123 -7.52 2.80 -16.95
C LEU A 123 -7.09 3.96 -17.87
N ARG A 124 -5.81 4.31 -17.90
CA ARG A 124 -5.28 5.34 -18.81
C ARG A 124 -5.34 4.92 -20.27
N LEU A 125 -5.13 3.64 -20.56
CA LEU A 125 -5.32 3.10 -21.92
C LEU A 125 -6.79 3.17 -22.34
N TYR A 126 -7.71 2.83 -21.44
CA TYR A 126 -9.15 2.98 -21.69
C TYR A 126 -9.51 4.41 -22.08
N MET A 127 -8.95 5.42 -21.38
CA MET A 127 -9.17 6.84 -21.71
C MET A 127 -8.64 7.26 -23.11
N ARG A 128 -7.84 6.43 -23.76
CA ARG A 128 -7.32 6.69 -25.13
C ARG A 128 -8.12 6.02 -26.23
N ILE A 129 -9.14 5.21 -25.91
CA ILE A 129 -9.93 4.46 -26.90
C ILE A 129 -11.37 5.00 -26.90
N PRO A 130 -11.69 6.03 -27.77
CA PRO A 130 -12.99 6.69 -27.74
C PRO A 130 -14.17 5.76 -28.01
N SER A 131 -13.95 4.68 -28.76
CA SER A 131 -15.02 3.75 -29.18
C SER A 131 -15.66 2.93 -28.06
N ILE A 132 -15.01 2.85 -26.90
CA ILE A 132 -15.49 2.06 -25.73
C ILE A 132 -15.81 2.92 -24.53
N GLN A 133 -15.61 4.23 -24.62
CA GLN A 133 -15.84 5.16 -23.52
C GLN A 133 -17.32 5.42 -23.29
N THR A 134 -17.73 5.39 -22.01
CA THR A 134 -19.01 5.93 -21.57
C THR A 134 -18.78 7.32 -20.96
N PRO A 135 -19.65 8.33 -21.23
CA PRO A 135 -19.49 9.69 -20.70
C PRO A 135 -19.38 9.71 -19.17
N GLU A 136 -20.11 8.83 -18.50
CA GLU A 136 -20.14 8.72 -17.04
C GLU A 136 -18.79 8.25 -16.48
N MET A 137 -18.18 7.26 -17.14
CA MET A 137 -16.89 6.72 -16.71
C MET A 137 -15.75 7.70 -16.97
N VAL A 138 -15.81 8.41 -18.10
CA VAL A 138 -14.85 9.49 -18.40
C VAL A 138 -14.91 10.56 -17.32
N GLY A 139 -16.10 10.98 -16.89
CA GLY A 139 -16.28 11.94 -15.79
C GLY A 139 -15.69 11.47 -14.47
N LEU A 140 -15.90 10.20 -14.08
CA LEU A 140 -15.32 9.62 -12.85
C LEU A 140 -13.79 9.56 -12.90
N LEU A 141 -13.23 9.15 -14.04
CA LEU A 141 -11.78 9.08 -14.22
C LEU A 141 -11.12 10.45 -14.25
N GLN A 142 -11.75 11.45 -14.89
CA GLN A 142 -11.28 12.83 -14.88
C GLN A 142 -11.29 13.40 -13.45
N LEU A 143 -12.36 13.18 -12.69
CA LEU A 143 -12.43 13.57 -11.28
C LEU A 143 -11.24 13.00 -10.48
N ARG A 144 -10.93 11.73 -10.72
CA ARG A 144 -9.81 11.07 -10.06
C ARG A 144 -8.45 11.63 -10.45
N PHE A 145 -8.20 11.80 -11.75
CA PHE A 145 -6.88 12.20 -12.25
C PHE A 145 -6.59 13.68 -12.06
N ASP A 146 -7.61 14.52 -12.19
CA ASP A 146 -7.42 15.97 -12.26
C ASP A 146 -7.74 16.68 -10.93
N ARG A 147 -8.60 16.11 -10.08
CA ARG A 147 -9.13 16.83 -8.92
C ARG A 147 -8.65 16.36 -7.55
N ILE A 148 -8.04 15.15 -7.44
CA ILE A 148 -7.54 14.72 -6.13
C ILE A 148 -6.22 15.43 -5.85
N PRO A 149 -6.13 16.29 -4.81
CA PRO A 149 -4.91 16.97 -4.47
C PRO A 149 -3.76 16.00 -4.21
N THR A 150 -2.58 16.32 -4.72
CA THR A 150 -1.36 15.48 -4.58
C THR A 150 -1.09 15.14 -3.11
N PHE A 151 -1.43 16.05 -2.20
CA PHE A 151 -1.25 15.87 -0.77
C PHE A 151 -2.17 14.79 -0.18
N VAL A 152 -3.43 14.71 -0.60
CA VAL A 152 -4.37 13.66 -0.16
C VAL A 152 -3.88 12.30 -0.64
N ASN A 153 -3.36 12.23 -1.87
CA ASN A 153 -2.73 11.03 -2.38
C ASN A 153 -1.50 10.64 -1.54
N LEU A 154 -0.66 11.60 -1.14
CA LEU A 154 0.51 11.35 -0.29
C LEU A 154 0.11 10.81 1.09
N MET A 155 -0.94 11.36 1.69
CA MET A 155 -1.46 10.87 2.98
C MET A 155 -1.99 9.43 2.87
N ASN A 156 -2.74 9.12 1.81
CA ASN A 156 -3.25 7.77 1.57
C ASN A 156 -2.10 6.78 1.32
N VAL A 157 -1.12 7.15 0.50
CA VAL A 157 0.06 6.32 0.23
C VAL A 157 0.87 6.09 1.50
N SER A 158 1.10 7.12 2.32
CA SER A 158 1.83 6.98 3.57
C SER A 158 1.10 6.09 4.57
N GLY A 159 -0.23 6.19 4.68
CA GLY A 159 -1.06 5.31 5.51
C GLY A 159 -0.99 3.85 5.09
N THR A 160 -1.12 3.60 3.79
CA THR A 160 -1.00 2.26 3.20
C THR A 160 0.40 1.67 3.42
N LEU A 161 1.45 2.47 3.24
CA LEU A 161 2.83 2.06 3.55
C LEU A 161 3.00 1.75 5.04
N ALA A 162 2.45 2.57 5.94
CA ALA A 162 2.49 2.35 7.38
C ALA A 162 1.88 1.00 7.76
N ALA A 163 0.72 0.66 7.20
CA ALA A 163 0.06 -0.61 7.44
C ALA A 163 0.88 -1.80 6.91
N ALA A 164 1.43 -1.71 5.68
CA ALA A 164 2.26 -2.76 5.10
C ALA A 164 3.55 -3.00 5.91
N VAL A 165 4.22 -1.94 6.35
CA VAL A 165 5.44 -2.05 7.17
C VAL A 165 5.13 -2.60 8.56
N THR A 166 4.00 -2.22 9.15
CA THR A 166 3.52 -2.78 10.42
C THR A 166 3.23 -4.28 10.30
N CYS A 167 2.58 -4.67 9.21
CA CYS A 167 2.36 -6.08 8.88
C CYS A 167 3.69 -6.85 8.80
N LEU A 168 4.68 -6.33 8.07
CA LEU A 168 6.01 -6.92 7.94
C LEU A 168 6.68 -7.09 9.32
N PHE A 169 6.66 -6.06 10.16
CA PHE A 169 7.23 -6.11 11.49
C PHE A 169 6.56 -7.21 12.35
N VAL A 170 5.22 -7.27 12.35
CA VAL A 170 4.46 -8.25 13.14
C VAL A 170 4.73 -9.67 12.65
N VAL A 171 4.82 -9.90 11.34
CA VAL A 171 5.19 -11.20 10.74
C VAL A 171 6.51 -11.70 11.30
N TYR A 172 7.53 -10.83 11.39
CA TYR A 172 8.85 -11.21 11.87
C TYR A 172 8.99 -11.20 13.39
N ASN A 173 8.25 -10.38 14.11
CA ASN A 173 8.35 -10.29 15.56
C ASN A 173 7.46 -11.31 16.30
N SER A 174 6.35 -11.75 15.71
CA SER A 174 5.41 -12.69 16.34
C SER A 174 5.92 -14.13 16.31
N ARG A 175 5.71 -14.87 17.41
CA ARG A 175 6.05 -16.31 17.52
C ARG A 175 4.89 -17.22 17.13
N THR A 176 3.67 -16.83 17.50
CA THR A 176 2.42 -17.60 17.31
C THR A 176 1.39 -16.78 16.57
N ASN A 177 0.51 -17.42 15.80
CA ASN A 177 -0.63 -16.82 15.11
C ASN A 177 -0.26 -15.57 14.27
N ARG A 178 0.86 -15.64 13.54
CA ARG A 178 1.47 -14.53 12.83
C ARG A 178 0.53 -13.86 11.85
N ILE A 179 -0.17 -14.65 11.01
CA ILE A 179 -1.09 -14.14 10.01
C ILE A 179 -2.20 -13.35 10.69
N LEU A 180 -2.86 -13.94 11.70
CA LEU A 180 -3.94 -13.28 12.41
C LEU A 180 -3.48 -11.97 13.07
N LYS A 181 -2.34 -12.00 13.78
CA LYS A 181 -1.78 -10.81 14.42
C LYS A 181 -1.40 -9.73 13.40
N SER A 182 -0.87 -10.13 12.24
CA SER A 182 -0.52 -9.20 11.16
C SER A 182 -1.75 -8.54 10.55
N VAL A 183 -2.79 -9.30 10.28
CA VAL A 183 -4.07 -8.77 9.78
C VAL A 183 -4.70 -7.81 10.79
N VAL A 184 -4.76 -8.19 12.07
CA VAL A 184 -5.26 -7.29 13.13
C VAL A 184 -4.43 -6.02 13.23
N ALA A 185 -3.10 -6.11 13.11
CA ALA A 185 -2.22 -4.94 13.14
C ALA A 185 -2.44 -4.00 11.94
N VAL A 186 -2.69 -4.55 10.75
CA VAL A 186 -3.07 -3.76 9.56
C VAL A 186 -4.35 -2.99 9.82
N PHE A 187 -5.41 -3.67 10.24
CA PHE A 187 -6.68 -3.00 10.54
C PHE A 187 -6.55 -1.96 11.66
N ALA A 188 -5.78 -2.25 12.72
CA ALA A 188 -5.53 -1.30 13.79
C ALA A 188 -4.79 -0.05 13.28
N THR A 189 -3.79 -0.22 12.41
CA THR A 189 -3.06 0.90 11.80
C THR A 189 -3.96 1.73 10.90
N GLN A 190 -4.76 1.09 10.05
CA GLN A 190 -5.72 1.78 9.18
C GLN A 190 -6.78 2.52 9.99
N PHE A 191 -7.31 1.88 11.03
CA PHE A 191 -8.26 2.54 11.93
C PHE A 191 -7.65 3.77 12.62
N ALA A 192 -6.40 3.66 13.09
CA ALA A 192 -5.72 4.80 13.72
C ALA A 192 -5.52 5.96 12.75
N VAL A 193 -5.08 5.70 11.52
CA VAL A 193 -4.91 6.74 10.48
C VAL A 193 -6.26 7.36 10.10
N ALA A 194 -7.28 6.53 9.90
CA ALA A 194 -8.64 6.99 9.58
C ALA A 194 -9.25 7.82 10.73
N PHE A 195 -9.05 7.40 11.96
CA PHE A 195 -9.52 8.11 13.15
C PHE A 195 -8.89 9.50 13.29
N LEU A 196 -7.57 9.60 13.08
CA LEU A 196 -6.87 10.88 13.07
C LEU A 196 -7.38 11.80 11.96
N GLY A 197 -7.64 11.27 10.77
CA GLY A 197 -8.26 12.00 9.67
C GLY A 197 -9.69 12.45 9.98
N ALA A 198 -10.49 11.60 10.62
CA ALA A 198 -11.87 11.90 11.01
C ALA A 198 -11.94 13.01 12.07
N ILE A 199 -11.07 13.00 13.08
CA ILE A 199 -10.98 14.09 14.09
C ILE A 199 -10.75 15.44 13.40
N TRP A 200 -9.84 15.47 12.41
CA TRP A 200 -9.61 16.69 11.64
C TRP A 200 -10.85 17.10 10.85
N GLY A 201 -11.48 16.16 10.13
CA GLY A 201 -12.69 16.44 9.34
C GLY A 201 -13.85 16.98 10.17
N ILE A 202 -14.10 16.38 11.35
CA ILE A 202 -15.14 16.86 12.29
C ILE A 202 -14.77 18.25 12.84
N SER A 203 -13.53 18.46 13.25
CA SER A 203 -13.07 19.76 13.77
C SER A 203 -13.20 20.86 12.72
N PHE A 204 -12.91 20.53 11.46
CA PHE A 204 -13.06 21.43 10.33
C PHE A 204 -14.54 21.73 10.04
N ALA A 205 -15.41 20.71 9.96
CA ALA A 205 -16.83 20.87 9.71
C ALA A 205 -17.50 21.73 10.80
N LEU A 206 -17.15 21.53 12.07
CA LEU A 206 -17.65 22.34 13.19
C LEU A 206 -17.23 23.79 13.09
N ARG A 207 -15.96 24.07 12.78
CA ARG A 207 -15.45 25.45 12.63
C ARG A 207 -16.14 26.16 11.48
N LYS A 208 -16.32 25.48 10.36
CA LYS A 208 -16.91 26.05 9.16
C LYS A 208 -18.43 26.23 9.29
N GLY A 209 -19.14 25.22 9.81
CA GLY A 209 -20.56 25.35 10.10
C GLY A 209 -20.88 26.51 11.05
N PHE A 210 -19.99 26.78 12.00
CA PHE A 210 -20.10 27.94 12.88
C PHE A 210 -19.86 29.28 12.15
N GLN A 211 -18.87 29.33 11.23
CA GLN A 211 -18.59 30.51 10.41
C GLN A 211 -19.69 30.80 9.39
N ASP A 212 -20.18 29.77 8.71
CA ASP A 212 -21.24 29.90 7.71
C ASP A 212 -22.60 30.19 8.34
N GLY A 213 -22.86 29.66 9.52
CA GLY A 213 -24.05 30.00 10.33
C GLY A 213 -24.06 31.46 10.78
N MET A 214 -22.88 32.05 11.05
CA MET A 214 -22.77 33.50 11.33
C MET A 214 -22.86 34.36 10.05
N ALA A 215 -22.47 33.82 8.89
CA ALA A 215 -22.43 34.61 7.64
C ALA A 215 -23.77 34.54 6.84
N GLY A 216 -24.76 33.78 7.27
CA GLY A 216 -26.07 33.68 6.62
C GLY A 216 -26.02 33.11 5.19
N CYS A 217 -25.01 32.30 4.86
CA CYS A 217 -24.84 31.74 3.51
C CYS A 217 -25.87 30.63 3.22
N PRO A 218 -26.57 30.71 2.08
CA PRO A 218 -27.46 29.62 1.65
C PRO A 218 -26.63 28.38 1.32
N ALA A 219 -27.01 27.23 1.89
CA ALA A 219 -26.37 25.92 1.74
C ALA A 219 -26.47 25.29 0.32
N SER A 220 -26.58 26.08 -0.75
CA SER A 220 -27.07 25.62 -2.06
C SER A 220 -26.02 25.13 -3.08
N ASP A 221 -24.70 25.27 -2.81
CA ASP A 221 -23.67 24.92 -3.81
C ASP A 221 -22.72 23.81 -3.29
N GLY A 222 -23.19 22.55 -3.35
CA GLY A 222 -22.38 21.37 -2.97
C GLY A 222 -21.01 21.27 -3.69
N ASN A 223 -20.92 21.79 -4.92
CA ASN A 223 -19.68 21.80 -5.67
C ASN A 223 -18.65 22.78 -5.09
N LYS A 224 -19.07 23.97 -4.65
CA LYS A 224 -18.19 24.96 -3.99
C LYS A 224 -17.65 24.46 -2.65
N ILE A 225 -18.50 23.74 -1.90
CA ILE A 225 -18.08 23.14 -0.62
C ILE A 225 -17.00 22.08 -0.88
N THR A 226 -17.17 21.28 -1.92
CA THR A 226 -16.22 20.22 -2.29
C THR A 226 -14.87 20.82 -2.72
N GLU A 227 -14.86 21.84 -3.57
CA GLU A 227 -13.63 22.53 -4.01
C GLU A 227 -12.91 23.19 -2.81
N MET A 228 -13.66 23.84 -1.94
CA MET A 228 -13.10 24.48 -0.76
C MET A 228 -12.56 23.48 0.28
N VAL A 229 -13.17 22.28 0.39
CA VAL A 229 -12.63 21.20 1.22
C VAL A 229 -11.31 20.67 0.63
N TYR A 230 -11.21 20.53 -0.69
CA TYR A 230 -9.99 20.09 -1.34
C TYR A 230 -8.84 21.10 -1.20
N ASP A 231 -9.11 22.38 -1.38
CA ASP A 231 -8.10 23.45 -1.19
C ASP A 231 -7.60 23.51 0.25
N LEU A 232 -8.49 23.37 1.22
CA LEU A 232 -8.14 23.36 2.63
C LEU A 232 -7.41 22.06 3.05
N MET A 233 -7.72 20.93 2.45
CA MET A 233 -6.96 19.69 2.64
C MET A 233 -5.52 19.85 2.17
N GLY A 234 -5.29 20.55 1.04
CA GLY A 234 -3.94 20.77 0.50
C GLY A 234 -3.06 21.69 1.35
N THR A 235 -3.64 22.59 2.15
CA THR A 235 -2.92 23.61 2.90
C THR A 235 -2.97 23.45 4.42
N SER A 236 -3.71 22.46 4.92
CA SER A 236 -3.87 22.27 6.36
C SER A 236 -2.58 21.84 7.05
N PRO A 237 -2.03 22.62 8.00
CA PRO A 237 -0.82 22.25 8.74
C PRO A 237 -1.02 20.97 9.57
N TYR A 238 -2.24 20.66 9.97
CA TYR A 238 -2.57 19.44 10.70
C TYR A 238 -2.39 18.21 9.83
N LEU A 239 -2.85 18.21 8.56
CA LEU A 239 -2.68 17.10 7.64
C LEU A 239 -1.23 16.93 7.25
N ILE A 240 -0.47 18.02 7.09
CA ILE A 240 0.98 17.97 6.88
C ILE A 240 1.64 17.28 8.08
N ALA A 241 1.30 17.67 9.31
CA ALA A 241 1.84 17.07 10.51
C ALA A 241 1.53 15.57 10.60
N ILE A 242 0.28 15.14 10.32
CA ILE A 242 -0.08 13.72 10.29
C ILE A 242 0.73 12.95 9.24
N THR A 243 0.89 13.51 8.04
CA THR A 243 1.68 12.87 6.98
C THR A 243 3.13 12.70 7.39
N VAL A 244 3.75 13.74 7.96
CA VAL A 244 5.13 13.68 8.46
C VAL A 244 5.27 12.63 9.57
N LEU A 245 4.34 12.61 10.53
CA LEU A 245 4.32 11.61 11.60
C LEU A 245 4.16 10.18 11.05
N THR A 246 3.30 10.00 10.05
CA THR A 246 3.09 8.69 9.42
C THR A 246 4.35 8.23 8.68
N ILE A 247 5.04 9.13 7.97
CA ILE A 247 6.32 8.83 7.32
C ILE A 247 7.38 8.47 8.36
N ALA A 248 7.51 9.23 9.45
CA ALA A 248 8.43 8.94 10.54
C ALA A 248 8.14 7.57 11.17
N TYR A 249 6.86 7.25 11.37
CA TYR A 249 6.41 5.93 11.83
C TYR A 249 6.83 4.82 10.85
N CYS A 250 6.65 5.00 9.54
CA CYS A 250 7.08 4.05 8.53
C CYS A 250 8.58 3.77 8.61
N LEU A 251 9.40 4.81 8.72
CA LEU A 251 10.86 4.68 8.82
C LEU A 251 11.25 3.92 10.10
N MET A 252 10.64 4.24 11.22
CA MET A 252 10.85 3.54 12.49
C MET A 252 10.49 2.06 12.38
N MET A 253 9.33 1.72 11.81
CA MET A 253 8.88 0.34 11.66
C MET A 253 9.72 -0.45 10.64
N LEU A 254 10.21 0.19 9.56
CA LEU A 254 11.19 -0.41 8.64
C LEU A 254 12.49 -0.74 9.36
N TRP A 255 13.01 0.17 10.17
CA TRP A 255 14.22 -0.07 10.95
C TRP A 255 14.02 -1.21 11.96
N LEU A 256 12.88 -1.25 12.66
CA LEU A 256 12.55 -2.34 13.59
C LEU A 256 12.41 -3.68 12.85
N SER A 257 11.81 -3.69 11.64
CA SER A 257 11.68 -4.88 10.81
C SER A 257 13.07 -5.38 10.35
N TYR A 258 13.92 -4.47 9.90
CA TYR A 258 15.31 -4.78 9.57
C TYR A 258 16.05 -5.43 10.76
N ARG A 259 15.94 -4.82 11.95
CA ARG A 259 16.55 -5.34 13.17
C ARG A 259 15.98 -6.71 13.58
N ALA A 260 14.68 -6.93 13.39
CA ALA A 260 14.03 -8.22 13.69
C ALA A 260 14.51 -9.32 12.74
N ILE A 261 14.70 -9.01 11.46
CA ILE A 261 15.19 -9.96 10.44
C ILE A 261 16.68 -10.27 10.68
N THR A 262 17.51 -9.27 10.95
CA THR A 262 18.95 -9.47 11.18
C THR A 262 19.25 -10.23 12.46
N ARG A 263 18.54 -9.95 13.56
CA ARG A 263 18.71 -10.67 14.84
C ARG A 263 18.31 -12.15 14.79
N ARG A 264 17.45 -12.55 13.87
CA ARG A 264 17.02 -13.94 13.72
C ARG A 264 18.03 -14.80 12.96
N ASN A 265 18.96 -14.19 12.28
CA ASN A 265 19.99 -14.87 11.51
C ASN A 265 21.33 -15.01 12.29
N LEU A 266 21.37 -14.49 13.52
CA LEU A 266 22.41 -14.72 14.51
C LEU A 266 21.97 -15.86 15.45
#